data_536d52f064ce11bb33032cfd84afa46a
#
_entry.id   536d52f064ce11bb33032cfd84afa46a
#
_cell.length_a   1.000
_cell.length_b   1.000
_cell.length_c   1.000
_cell.angle_alpha   90.00
_cell.angle_beta   90.00
_cell.angle_gamma   90.00
#
_symmetry.space_group_name_H-M   'P 1'
#
loop_
_entity.id
_entity.type
_entity.pdbx_description
1 polymer ?
#
loop_
_entity_poly.entity_id
_entity_poly.type
_entity_poly.pdbx_seq_one_letter_code
_entity_poly.pdbx_strand_id
1 'polypeptide(L)'
;MAEINDKDRRDPPSETPQSRLVSPNRWIALRQYRDRAPIYDLELALFEPVRRRAIELLDLKPGMTVLDVGCGTGLSFAGLEQRIGPHGSIVGIEQSSDMIERARSRASHESWRNVTLLSSAVEEAEIPLVADAALFHFTHDILRTPKAVAHVIEHLKPGARVVAAGMKWAPPRAMPLNLFVLYGALRSISTLEGLRRPWDRLAAMLGDVELEEMLGGTVYLATGTVRR
;
A
#
# COMPACT_ATOMS: atom_id res chain seq x y z
N MET A 1 25.05 17.40 -13.78
CA MET A 1 25.57 16.05 -13.46
C MET A 1 25.23 15.81 -12.02
N ALA A 2 24.16 15.08 -11.74
CA ALA A 2 23.75 14.74 -10.39
C ALA A 2 24.51 13.48 -9.97
N GLU A 3 25.23 13.56 -8.86
CA GLU A 3 25.92 12.43 -8.23
C GLU A 3 24.89 11.37 -7.83
N ILE A 4 25.01 10.20 -8.42
CA ILE A 4 24.23 9.02 -8.06
C ILE A 4 24.71 8.60 -6.66
N ASN A 5 23.81 8.65 -5.69
CA ASN A 5 24.08 8.29 -4.30
C ASN A 5 24.47 6.80 -4.22
N ASP A 6 25.71 6.53 -3.85
CA ASP A 6 26.35 5.20 -3.80
C ASP A 6 25.75 4.23 -2.76
N LYS A 7 24.75 4.67 -1.98
CA LYS A 7 24.07 3.82 -0.98
C LYS A 7 23.17 2.72 -1.59
N ASP A 8 22.78 2.86 -2.86
CA ASP A 8 21.92 1.89 -3.56
C ASP A 8 22.70 0.73 -4.23
N ARG A 9 24.04 0.72 -4.13
CA ARG A 9 24.93 -0.28 -4.77
C ARG A 9 25.38 -1.42 -3.85
N ARG A 10 24.85 -1.54 -2.63
CA ARG A 10 25.24 -2.66 -1.78
C ARG A 10 24.63 -3.96 -2.29
N ASP A 11 25.49 -4.93 -2.58
CA ASP A 11 25.07 -6.29 -2.89
C ASP A 11 24.21 -6.84 -1.74
N PRO A 12 23.12 -7.58 -2.05
CA PRO A 12 22.27 -8.16 -1.03
C PRO A 12 23.09 -9.10 -0.13
N PRO A 13 22.84 -9.12 1.17
CA PRO A 13 23.45 -10.09 2.06
C PRO A 13 23.15 -11.51 1.54
N SER A 14 24.10 -12.41 1.70
CA SER A 14 24.03 -13.82 1.25
C SER A 14 22.91 -14.56 1.99
N GLU A 15 21.70 -14.44 1.49
CA GLU A 15 20.52 -15.17 2.00
C GLU A 15 20.42 -16.53 1.31
N THR A 16 20.07 -17.56 2.08
CA THR A 16 19.84 -18.90 1.55
C THR A 16 18.60 -18.91 0.65
N PRO A 17 18.53 -19.76 -0.40
CA PRO A 17 17.39 -19.82 -1.31
C PRO A 17 16.04 -20.08 -0.62
N GLN A 18 16.03 -20.69 0.55
CA GLN A 18 14.82 -20.99 1.33
C GLN A 18 14.28 -19.77 2.10
N SER A 19 15.13 -18.83 2.53
CA SER A 19 14.68 -17.60 3.20
C SER A 19 13.97 -16.63 2.25
N ARG A 20 14.25 -16.70 0.95
CA ARG A 20 13.65 -15.85 -0.09
C ARG A 20 12.17 -16.13 -0.36
N LEU A 21 11.65 -17.28 0.04
CA LEU A 21 10.26 -17.67 -0.21
C LEU A 21 9.30 -17.36 0.93
N VAL A 22 9.80 -17.03 2.12
CA VAL A 22 9.00 -16.96 3.35
C VAL A 22 8.82 -15.55 3.89
N SER A 23 9.67 -14.59 3.53
CA SER A 23 9.58 -13.21 3.99
C SER A 23 9.64 -12.22 2.82
N PRO A 24 8.97 -11.05 2.92
CA PRO A 24 9.07 -10.00 1.91
C PRO A 24 10.53 -9.58 1.69
N ASN A 25 10.93 -9.49 0.42
CA ASN A 25 12.30 -9.10 0.04
C ASN A 25 12.28 -7.70 -0.60
N ARG A 26 12.74 -6.71 0.17
CA ARG A 26 12.78 -5.30 -0.22
C ARG A 26 13.50 -5.04 -1.56
N TRP A 27 14.61 -5.73 -1.82
CA TRP A 27 15.40 -5.55 -3.04
C TRP A 27 14.68 -6.03 -4.29
N ILE A 28 13.96 -7.14 -4.19
CA ILE A 28 13.13 -7.65 -5.28
C ILE A 28 12.01 -6.65 -5.58
N ALA A 29 11.32 -6.17 -4.55
CA ALA A 29 10.25 -5.17 -4.69
C ALA A 29 10.76 -3.89 -5.36
N LEU A 30 11.85 -3.28 -4.87
CA LEU A 30 12.44 -2.06 -5.44
C LEU A 30 12.84 -2.23 -6.92
N ARG A 31 13.43 -3.37 -7.28
CA ARG A 31 13.82 -3.65 -8.68
C ARG A 31 12.60 -3.78 -9.59
N GLN A 32 11.57 -4.53 -9.15
CA GLN A 32 10.33 -4.68 -9.91
C GLN A 32 9.64 -3.32 -10.16
N TYR A 33 9.61 -2.45 -9.16
CA TYR A 33 8.99 -1.13 -9.26
C TYR A 33 9.77 -0.16 -10.17
N ARG A 34 11.11 -0.19 -10.13
CA ARG A 34 11.95 0.65 -11.01
C ARG A 34 11.65 0.42 -12.48
N ASP A 35 11.62 -0.85 -12.90
CA ASP A 35 11.43 -1.22 -14.31
C ASP A 35 10.01 -0.91 -14.82
N ARG A 36 9.02 -0.84 -13.90
CA ARG A 36 7.60 -0.67 -14.23
C ARG A 36 7.07 0.74 -14.03
N ALA A 37 7.79 1.60 -13.34
CA ALA A 37 7.32 2.95 -13.03
C ALA A 37 6.72 3.73 -14.23
N PRO A 38 7.22 3.61 -15.48
CA PRO A 38 6.65 4.29 -16.63
C PRO A 38 5.25 3.83 -17.06
N ILE A 39 4.91 2.55 -16.84
CA ILE A 39 3.64 1.93 -17.27
C ILE A 39 2.74 1.54 -16.09
N TYR A 40 3.22 1.75 -14.87
CA TYR A 40 2.57 1.32 -13.64
C TYR A 40 1.14 1.85 -13.48
N ASP A 41 0.95 3.15 -13.77
CA ASP A 41 -0.36 3.79 -13.68
C ASP A 41 -1.37 3.18 -14.67
N LEU A 42 -0.92 2.83 -15.87
CA LEU A 42 -1.77 2.19 -16.88
C LEU A 42 -2.16 0.76 -16.47
N GLU A 43 -1.21 -0.01 -15.92
CA GLU A 43 -1.48 -1.36 -15.40
C GLU A 43 -2.49 -1.32 -14.24
N LEU A 44 -2.44 -0.28 -13.40
CA LEU A 44 -3.37 -0.12 -12.27
C LEU A 44 -4.71 0.54 -12.63
N ALA A 45 -4.89 1.02 -13.87
CA ALA A 45 -6.15 1.62 -14.30
C ALA A 45 -7.33 0.64 -14.21
N LEU A 46 -7.08 -0.66 -14.42
CA LEU A 46 -8.09 -1.72 -14.26
C LEU A 46 -8.60 -1.86 -12.82
N PHE A 47 -7.82 -1.43 -11.84
CA PHE A 47 -8.15 -1.49 -10.42
C PHE A 47 -8.71 -0.17 -9.87
N GLU A 48 -8.99 0.80 -10.73
CA GLU A 48 -9.59 2.07 -10.32
C GLU A 48 -10.92 1.90 -9.57
N PRO A 49 -11.84 0.98 -9.97
CA PRO A 49 -13.05 0.72 -9.18
C PRO A 49 -12.74 0.20 -7.77
N VAL A 50 -11.68 -0.61 -7.61
CA VAL A 50 -11.24 -1.11 -6.31
C VAL A 50 -10.71 0.03 -5.44
N ARG A 51 -9.87 0.91 -6.01
CA ARG A 51 -9.32 2.07 -5.29
C ARG A 51 -10.42 2.99 -4.82
N ARG A 52 -11.37 3.32 -5.70
CA ARG A 52 -12.52 4.15 -5.35
C ARG A 52 -13.32 3.55 -4.20
N ARG A 53 -13.60 2.25 -4.28
CA ARG A 53 -14.33 1.54 -3.22
C ARG A 53 -13.54 1.53 -1.90
N ALA A 54 -12.23 1.30 -1.93
CA ALA A 54 -11.37 1.35 -0.76
C ALA A 54 -11.40 2.74 -0.08
N ILE A 55 -11.35 3.81 -0.87
CA ILE A 55 -11.43 5.19 -0.35
C ILE A 55 -12.83 5.48 0.23
N GLU A 56 -13.90 4.98 -0.38
CA GLU A 56 -15.26 5.09 0.18
C GLU A 56 -15.36 4.43 1.56
N LEU A 57 -14.79 3.24 1.70
CA LEU A 57 -14.82 2.47 2.94
C LEU A 57 -14.03 3.13 4.09
N LEU A 58 -13.11 4.06 3.80
CA LEU A 58 -12.43 4.85 4.84
C LEU A 58 -13.36 5.81 5.58
N ASP A 59 -14.54 6.12 5.02
CA ASP A 59 -15.52 7.07 5.60
C ASP A 59 -14.91 8.41 6.02
N LEU A 60 -14.02 8.94 5.16
CA LEU A 60 -13.28 10.18 5.42
C LEU A 60 -14.23 11.39 5.49
N LYS A 61 -13.91 12.32 6.38
CA LYS A 61 -14.59 13.60 6.54
C LYS A 61 -13.63 14.75 6.22
N PRO A 62 -14.14 15.92 5.82
CA PRO A 62 -13.32 17.11 5.63
C PRO A 62 -12.46 17.43 6.88
N GLY A 63 -11.19 17.74 6.64
CA GLY A 63 -10.22 18.05 7.70
C GLY A 63 -9.51 16.84 8.32
N MET A 64 -9.87 15.60 7.96
CA MET A 64 -9.19 14.41 8.45
C MET A 64 -7.79 14.26 7.88
N THR A 65 -6.94 13.58 8.63
CA THR A 65 -5.60 13.14 8.21
C THR A 65 -5.62 11.67 7.84
N VAL A 66 -5.03 11.31 6.70
CA VAL A 66 -4.97 9.92 6.21
C VAL A 66 -3.53 9.51 5.88
N LEU A 67 -3.14 8.30 6.31
CA LEU A 67 -1.90 7.64 5.86
C LEU A 67 -2.21 6.83 4.60
N ASP A 68 -1.53 7.13 3.49
CA ASP A 68 -1.51 6.28 2.28
C ASP A 68 -0.23 5.44 2.32
N VAL A 69 -0.37 4.19 2.80
CA VAL A 69 0.73 3.29 3.14
C VAL A 69 1.17 2.50 1.91
N GLY A 70 2.39 2.76 1.43
CA GLY A 70 2.85 2.28 0.13
C GLY A 70 2.14 3.03 -1.01
N CYS A 71 2.18 4.36 -0.97
CA CYS A 71 1.38 5.21 -1.86
C CYS A 71 1.76 5.12 -3.35
N GLY A 72 2.91 4.50 -3.66
CA GLY A 72 3.41 4.36 -5.03
C GLY A 72 3.54 5.70 -5.74
N THR A 73 2.93 5.82 -6.91
CA THR A 73 2.90 7.06 -7.71
C THR A 73 1.82 8.06 -7.26
N GLY A 74 1.15 7.82 -6.13
CA GLY A 74 0.12 8.71 -5.57
C GLY A 74 -1.23 8.64 -6.26
N LEU A 75 -1.59 7.51 -6.88
CA LEU A 75 -2.88 7.37 -7.58
C LEU A 75 -4.11 7.52 -6.67
N SER A 76 -3.96 7.28 -5.36
CA SER A 76 -5.05 7.46 -4.39
C SER A 76 -5.28 8.92 -4.00
N PHE A 77 -4.29 9.81 -4.18
CA PHE A 77 -4.34 11.17 -3.63
C PHE A 77 -5.54 11.98 -4.10
N ALA A 78 -5.89 11.91 -5.39
CA ALA A 78 -7.04 12.66 -5.92
C ALA A 78 -8.35 12.26 -5.22
N GLY A 79 -8.58 10.96 -5.03
CA GLY A 79 -9.76 10.47 -4.33
C GLY A 79 -9.76 10.77 -2.84
N LEU A 80 -8.60 10.74 -2.19
CA LEU A 80 -8.43 11.11 -0.79
C LEU A 80 -8.68 12.61 -0.60
N GLU A 81 -8.02 13.44 -1.43
CA GLU A 81 -8.15 14.91 -1.40
C GLU A 81 -9.60 15.37 -1.56
N GLN A 82 -10.32 14.74 -2.50
CA GLN A 82 -11.75 15.03 -2.72
C GLN A 82 -12.59 14.81 -1.44
N ARG A 83 -12.19 13.88 -0.57
CA ARG A 83 -12.94 13.56 0.66
C ARG A 83 -12.54 14.41 1.84
N ILE A 84 -11.23 14.63 2.03
CA ILE A 84 -10.72 15.37 3.19
C ILE A 84 -10.67 16.89 2.96
N GLY A 85 -10.61 17.32 1.71
CA GLY A 85 -10.51 18.73 1.31
C GLY A 85 -9.18 19.39 1.70
N PRO A 86 -9.01 20.69 1.41
CA PRO A 86 -7.73 21.38 1.55
C PRO A 86 -7.28 21.59 3.00
N HIS A 87 -8.16 21.35 3.98
CA HIS A 87 -7.86 21.44 5.42
C HIS A 87 -7.51 20.08 6.04
N GLY A 88 -7.69 18.98 5.29
CA GLY A 88 -7.19 17.67 5.67
C GLY A 88 -5.72 17.51 5.34
N SER A 89 -5.15 16.34 5.61
CA SER A 89 -3.76 16.02 5.30
C SER A 89 -3.61 14.60 4.78
N ILE A 90 -2.75 14.42 3.77
CA ILE A 90 -2.34 13.11 3.26
C ILE A 90 -0.86 12.92 3.61
N VAL A 91 -0.52 11.82 4.27
CA VAL A 91 0.87 11.39 4.45
C VAL A 91 1.07 10.12 3.63
N GLY A 92 1.75 10.25 2.50
CA GLY A 92 2.14 9.14 1.63
C GLY A 92 3.49 8.57 2.03
N ILE A 93 3.56 7.26 2.25
CA ILE A 93 4.79 6.55 2.60
C ILE A 93 5.13 5.60 1.46
N GLU A 94 6.33 5.72 0.90
CA GLU A 94 6.78 4.87 -0.21
C GLU A 94 8.31 4.70 -0.16
N GLN A 95 8.80 3.46 -0.30
CA GLN A 95 10.23 3.16 -0.21
C GLN A 95 10.97 3.32 -1.54
N SER A 96 10.26 3.30 -2.67
CA SER A 96 10.86 3.47 -4.01
C SER A 96 11.04 4.94 -4.35
N SER A 97 12.30 5.37 -4.54
CA SER A 97 12.61 6.76 -4.94
C SER A 97 11.95 7.16 -6.25
N ASP A 98 11.87 6.22 -7.21
CA ASP A 98 11.26 6.49 -8.53
C ASP A 98 9.74 6.68 -8.42
N MET A 99 9.08 5.94 -7.53
CA MET A 99 7.64 6.06 -7.27
C MET A 99 7.32 7.35 -6.51
N ILE A 100 8.10 7.65 -5.46
CA ILE A 100 7.90 8.85 -4.65
C ILE A 100 8.10 10.14 -5.46
N GLU A 101 9.03 10.14 -6.43
CA GLU A 101 9.22 11.28 -7.32
C GLU A 101 8.01 11.52 -8.23
N ARG A 102 7.37 10.46 -8.71
CA ARG A 102 6.12 10.56 -9.47
C ARG A 102 4.96 11.02 -8.61
N ALA A 103 4.87 10.53 -7.36
CA ALA A 103 3.88 11.02 -6.39
C ALA A 103 4.06 12.51 -6.12
N ARG A 104 5.32 12.96 -5.96
CA ARG A 104 5.65 14.39 -5.77
C ARG A 104 5.27 15.23 -6.99
N SER A 105 5.62 14.75 -8.19
CA SER A 105 5.24 15.41 -9.45
C SER A 105 3.73 15.53 -9.59
N ARG A 106 2.98 14.48 -9.26
CA ARG A 106 1.52 14.48 -9.27
C ARG A 106 0.94 15.51 -8.29
N ALA A 107 1.39 15.49 -7.03
CA ALA A 107 0.92 16.43 -6.01
C ALA A 107 1.22 17.88 -6.40
N SER A 108 2.39 18.13 -6.99
CA SER A 108 2.78 19.46 -7.48
C SER A 108 1.94 19.91 -8.67
N HIS A 109 1.68 19.04 -9.65
CA HIS A 109 0.85 19.33 -10.83
C HIS A 109 -0.58 19.73 -10.43
N GLU A 110 -1.15 19.00 -9.48
CA GLU A 110 -2.51 19.26 -8.95
C GLU A 110 -2.53 20.36 -7.89
N SER A 111 -1.37 20.93 -7.55
CA SER A 111 -1.21 22.00 -6.54
C SER A 111 -1.70 21.63 -5.13
N TRP A 112 -1.68 20.36 -4.77
CA TRP A 112 -2.00 19.89 -3.41
C TRP A 112 -0.88 20.24 -2.44
N ARG A 113 -1.17 21.13 -1.49
CA ARG A 113 -0.19 21.61 -0.48
C ARG A 113 -0.23 20.84 0.83
N ASN A 114 -1.23 20.01 1.00
CA ASN A 114 -1.51 19.19 2.19
C ASN A 114 -1.08 17.74 2.03
N VAL A 115 -0.24 17.44 1.04
CA VAL A 115 0.38 16.12 0.82
C VAL A 115 1.82 16.15 1.31
N THR A 116 2.13 15.32 2.30
CA THR A 116 3.49 15.06 2.80
C THR A 116 3.95 13.70 2.31
N LEU A 117 5.16 13.61 1.76
CA LEU A 117 5.71 12.38 1.21
C LEU A 117 6.95 11.93 1.98
N LEU A 118 6.92 10.71 2.50
CA LEU A 118 8.00 10.07 3.22
C LEU A 118 8.65 9.00 2.33
N SER A 119 9.91 9.23 1.92
CA SER A 119 10.70 8.28 1.12
C SER A 119 11.43 7.33 2.05
N SER A 120 10.73 6.31 2.54
CA SER A 120 11.23 5.35 3.54
C SER A 120 10.48 4.02 3.47
N ALA A 121 11.08 2.95 4.01
CA ALA A 121 10.32 1.77 4.38
C ALA A 121 9.31 2.14 5.48
N VAL A 122 8.15 1.50 5.48
CA VAL A 122 7.04 1.86 6.40
C VAL A 122 7.45 1.73 7.86
N GLU A 123 8.18 0.67 8.20
CA GLU A 123 8.67 0.39 9.57
C GLU A 123 9.75 1.34 10.05
N GLU A 124 10.33 2.15 9.15
CA GLU A 124 11.41 3.11 9.42
C GLU A 124 10.94 4.56 9.21
N ALA A 125 9.70 4.77 8.78
CA ALA A 125 9.19 6.09 8.42
C ALA A 125 9.00 6.96 9.67
N GLU A 126 9.52 8.18 9.63
CA GLU A 126 9.26 9.18 10.67
C GLU A 126 7.91 9.86 10.40
N ILE A 127 6.81 9.21 10.84
CA ILE A 127 5.45 9.72 10.66
C ILE A 127 5.22 10.90 11.61
N PRO A 128 4.98 12.13 11.11
CA PRO A 128 5.05 13.34 11.94
C PRO A 128 3.79 13.60 12.77
N LEU A 129 2.78 12.72 12.70
CA LEU A 129 1.46 12.97 13.29
C LEU A 129 0.72 11.67 13.59
N VAL A 130 -0.43 11.79 14.25
CA VAL A 130 -1.38 10.68 14.46
C VAL A 130 -2.59 10.90 13.56
N ALA A 131 -2.89 9.91 12.70
CA ALA A 131 -3.88 10.02 11.64
C ALA A 131 -5.26 9.47 12.04
N ASP A 132 -6.29 9.94 11.31
CA ASP A 132 -7.69 9.52 11.46
C ASP A 132 -8.02 8.25 10.69
N ALA A 133 -7.22 7.94 9.65
CA ALA A 133 -7.43 6.75 8.81
C ALA A 133 -6.12 6.28 8.15
N ALA A 134 -6.09 5.01 7.71
CA ALA A 134 -5.00 4.47 6.90
C ALA A 134 -5.53 3.64 5.74
N LEU A 135 -4.91 3.81 4.57
CA LEU A 135 -5.15 3.05 3.36
C LEU A 135 -3.93 2.17 3.04
N PHE A 136 -4.17 0.88 2.85
CA PHE A 136 -3.22 -0.09 2.29
C PHE A 136 -3.77 -0.56 0.94
N HIS A 137 -3.27 -0.01 -0.16
CA HIS A 137 -3.81 -0.32 -1.48
C HIS A 137 -2.78 -1.06 -2.34
N PHE A 138 -2.97 -2.37 -2.53
CA PHE A 138 -2.05 -3.28 -3.23
C PHE A 138 -0.65 -3.37 -2.60
N THR A 139 -0.57 -3.38 -1.29
CA THR A 139 0.66 -3.35 -0.48
C THR A 139 0.89 -4.69 0.26
N HIS A 140 0.82 -5.80 -0.47
CA HIS A 140 0.92 -7.15 0.10
C HIS A 140 2.16 -7.33 0.99
N ASP A 141 3.34 -6.95 0.50
CA ASP A 141 4.60 -7.13 1.22
C ASP A 141 4.64 -6.34 2.55
N ILE A 142 4.04 -5.13 2.56
CA ILE A 142 3.90 -4.32 3.76
C ILE A 142 3.00 -5.02 4.78
N LEU A 143 1.84 -5.53 4.34
CA LEU A 143 0.92 -6.29 5.19
C LEU A 143 1.53 -7.60 5.73
N ARG A 144 2.54 -8.16 5.05
CA ARG A 144 3.31 -9.32 5.49
C ARG A 144 4.46 -8.98 6.44
N THR A 145 4.76 -7.69 6.64
CA THR A 145 5.81 -7.19 7.53
C THR A 145 5.20 -6.75 8.87
N PRO A 146 5.31 -7.55 9.96
CA PRO A 146 4.64 -7.24 11.23
C PRO A 146 5.03 -5.89 11.82
N LYS A 147 6.32 -5.52 11.69
CA LYS A 147 6.83 -4.22 12.18
C LYS A 147 6.20 -3.05 11.46
N ALA A 148 6.00 -3.16 10.13
CA ALA A 148 5.36 -2.11 9.34
C ALA A 148 3.89 -1.91 9.74
N VAL A 149 3.14 -3.01 9.90
CA VAL A 149 1.73 -2.94 10.34
C VAL A 149 1.63 -2.33 11.73
N ALA A 150 2.44 -2.79 12.69
CA ALA A 150 2.46 -2.25 14.06
C ALA A 150 2.78 -0.75 14.07
N HIS A 151 3.82 -0.36 13.33
CA HIS A 151 4.23 1.04 13.22
C HIS A 151 3.12 1.96 12.69
N VAL A 152 2.38 1.52 11.66
CA VAL A 152 1.22 2.29 11.16
C VAL A 152 0.13 2.40 12.24
N ILE A 153 -0.21 1.28 12.90
CA ILE A 153 -1.27 1.27 13.94
C ILE A 153 -0.93 2.21 15.11
N GLU A 154 0.34 2.27 15.53
CA GLU A 154 0.81 3.18 16.58
C GLU A 154 0.63 4.67 16.21
N HIS A 155 0.59 5.00 14.92
CA HIS A 155 0.37 6.36 14.41
C HIS A 155 -1.10 6.63 14.01
N LEU A 156 -2.04 5.81 14.50
CA LEU A 156 -3.46 6.01 14.28
C LEU A 156 -4.19 6.31 15.59
N LYS A 157 -5.19 7.18 15.51
CA LYS A 157 -6.07 7.48 16.64
C LYS A 157 -6.88 6.25 17.05
N PRO A 158 -7.21 6.08 18.33
CA PRO A 158 -8.21 5.10 18.73
C PRO A 158 -9.51 5.29 17.96
N GLY A 159 -10.04 4.22 17.36
CA GLY A 159 -11.20 4.27 16.49
C GLY A 159 -10.92 4.72 15.04
N ALA A 160 -9.67 5.00 14.69
CA ALA A 160 -9.27 5.30 13.31
C ALA A 160 -9.66 4.17 12.36
N ARG A 161 -10.16 4.53 11.18
CA ARG A 161 -10.57 3.56 10.17
C ARG A 161 -9.41 3.12 9.32
N VAL A 162 -9.29 1.81 9.10
CA VAL A 162 -8.24 1.22 8.29
C VAL A 162 -8.86 0.39 7.19
N VAL A 163 -8.40 0.59 5.96
CA VAL A 163 -8.82 -0.20 4.80
C VAL A 163 -7.59 -0.79 4.12
N ALA A 164 -7.63 -2.10 3.88
CA ALA A 164 -6.64 -2.80 3.07
C ALA A 164 -7.33 -3.42 1.85
N ALA A 165 -6.81 -3.14 0.66
CA ALA A 165 -7.28 -3.71 -0.59
C ALA A 165 -6.12 -4.34 -1.37
N GLY A 166 -6.37 -5.46 -2.02
CA GLY A 166 -5.35 -6.14 -2.80
C GLY A 166 -5.80 -7.46 -3.40
N MET A 167 -4.89 -8.11 -4.10
CA MET A 167 -5.16 -9.42 -4.69
C MET A 167 -5.12 -10.53 -3.64
N LYS A 168 -5.93 -11.56 -3.86
CA LYS A 168 -5.93 -12.82 -3.13
C LYS A 168 -6.23 -13.99 -4.06
N TRP A 169 -5.95 -15.21 -3.63
CA TRP A 169 -6.40 -16.38 -4.36
C TRP A 169 -7.93 -16.42 -4.45
N ALA A 170 -8.43 -16.60 -5.66
CA ALA A 170 -9.85 -16.84 -5.90
C ALA A 170 -10.29 -18.19 -5.30
N PRO A 171 -11.58 -18.33 -4.95
CA PRO A 171 -12.11 -19.59 -4.46
C PRO A 171 -11.95 -20.72 -5.52
N PRO A 172 -11.93 -22.01 -5.12
CA PRO A 172 -11.69 -23.13 -6.04
C PRO A 172 -12.58 -23.15 -7.27
N ARG A 173 -13.85 -22.71 -7.15
CA ARG A 173 -14.80 -22.62 -8.27
C ARG A 173 -14.41 -21.58 -9.35
N ALA A 174 -13.51 -20.67 -9.01
CA ALA A 174 -13.02 -19.63 -9.90
C ALA A 174 -11.53 -19.84 -10.24
N MET A 175 -11.06 -21.09 -10.27
CA MET A 175 -9.64 -21.46 -10.45
C MET A 175 -8.98 -20.81 -11.67
N PRO A 176 -9.63 -20.65 -12.85
CA PRO A 176 -9.00 -19.97 -13.98
C PRO A 176 -8.55 -18.53 -13.68
N LEU A 177 -9.24 -17.84 -12.78
CA LEU A 177 -8.86 -16.48 -12.36
C LEU A 177 -7.55 -16.47 -11.56
N ASN A 178 -7.14 -17.59 -10.97
CA ASN A 178 -5.88 -17.71 -10.25
C ASN A 178 -4.65 -17.59 -11.15
N LEU A 179 -4.78 -17.83 -12.46
CA LEU A 179 -3.70 -17.53 -13.42
C LEU A 179 -3.46 -16.02 -13.52
N PHE A 180 -4.53 -15.23 -13.50
CA PHE A 180 -4.43 -13.77 -13.46
C PHE A 180 -3.83 -13.28 -12.12
N VAL A 181 -4.29 -13.86 -10.99
CA VAL A 181 -3.72 -13.55 -9.66
C VAL A 181 -2.22 -13.89 -9.63
N LEU A 182 -1.85 -15.08 -10.11
CA LEU A 182 -0.45 -15.51 -10.17
C LEU A 182 0.41 -14.57 -11.03
N TYR A 183 -0.08 -14.20 -12.22
CA TYR A 183 0.62 -13.29 -13.11
C TYR A 183 0.85 -11.92 -12.44
N GLY A 184 -0.19 -11.34 -11.83
CA GLY A 184 -0.09 -10.07 -11.10
C GLY A 184 0.85 -10.18 -9.90
N ALA A 185 0.75 -11.27 -9.13
CA ALA A 185 1.57 -11.51 -7.96
C ALA A 185 3.07 -11.62 -8.31
N LEU A 186 3.41 -12.44 -9.31
CA LEU A 186 4.81 -12.61 -9.76
C LEU A 186 5.47 -11.29 -10.22
N ARG A 187 4.66 -10.30 -10.60
CA ARG A 187 5.14 -8.99 -11.06
C ARG A 187 5.15 -7.91 -9.99
N SER A 188 4.44 -8.10 -8.89
CA SER A 188 4.14 -7.00 -7.96
C SER A 188 4.49 -7.28 -6.50
N ILE A 189 4.73 -8.53 -6.14
CA ILE A 189 5.04 -8.91 -4.76
C ILE A 189 6.27 -9.82 -4.71
N SER A 190 6.97 -9.75 -3.59
CA SER A 190 8.20 -10.54 -3.39
C SER A 190 7.93 -11.93 -2.81
N THR A 191 6.72 -12.19 -2.30
CA THR A 191 6.32 -13.47 -1.73
C THR A 191 4.86 -13.81 -2.03
N LEU A 192 4.59 -15.09 -2.34
CA LEU A 192 3.22 -15.60 -2.49
C LEU A 192 2.61 -16.05 -1.16
N GLU A 193 3.39 -16.00 -0.09
CA GLU A 193 2.90 -16.38 1.24
C GLU A 193 1.78 -15.44 1.70
N GLY A 194 0.73 -16.03 2.28
CA GLY A 194 -0.41 -15.27 2.81
C GLY A 194 -1.41 -14.76 1.77
N LEU A 195 -1.26 -15.03 0.47
CA LEU A 195 -2.23 -14.63 -0.56
C LEU A 195 -3.64 -15.21 -0.38
N ARG A 196 -3.83 -16.20 0.48
CA ARG A 196 -5.19 -16.69 0.83
C ARG A 196 -5.93 -15.71 1.72
N ARG A 197 -5.21 -15.05 2.66
CA ARG A 197 -5.74 -14.10 3.63
C ARG A 197 -4.72 -12.99 3.89
N PRO A 198 -4.46 -12.10 2.92
CA PRO A 198 -3.39 -11.11 3.03
C PRO A 198 -3.57 -10.13 4.20
N TRP A 199 -4.81 -9.94 4.65
CA TRP A 199 -5.22 -9.06 5.73
C TRP A 199 -5.04 -9.63 7.15
N ASP A 200 -4.70 -10.92 7.32
CA ASP A 200 -4.75 -11.60 8.63
C ASP A 200 -3.96 -10.89 9.73
N ARG A 201 -2.76 -10.42 9.41
CA ARG A 201 -1.91 -9.71 10.38
C ARG A 201 -2.50 -8.36 10.79
N LEU A 202 -3.02 -7.61 9.83
CA LEU A 202 -3.71 -6.35 10.08
C LEU A 202 -4.98 -6.59 10.88
N ALA A 203 -5.80 -7.56 10.49
CA ALA A 203 -7.05 -7.92 11.16
C ALA A 203 -6.85 -8.31 12.62
N ALA A 204 -5.72 -8.94 12.96
CA ALA A 204 -5.40 -9.28 14.35
C ALA A 204 -5.21 -8.04 15.26
N MET A 205 -4.90 -6.89 14.68
CA MET A 205 -4.66 -5.62 15.40
C MET A 205 -5.88 -4.68 15.38
N LEU A 206 -6.89 -4.98 14.55
CA LEU A 206 -8.10 -4.18 14.40
C LEU A 206 -9.29 -4.80 15.14
N GLY A 207 -10.31 -3.99 15.42
CA GLY A 207 -11.65 -4.40 15.81
C GLY A 207 -12.60 -4.41 14.60
N ASP A 208 -13.70 -5.14 14.71
CA ASP A 208 -14.84 -5.13 13.78
C ASP A 208 -14.44 -5.25 12.30
N VAL A 209 -13.63 -6.28 11.99
CA VAL A 209 -13.11 -6.47 10.63
C VAL A 209 -14.19 -7.03 9.71
N GLU A 210 -14.51 -6.26 8.68
CA GLU A 210 -15.41 -6.63 7.59
C GLU A 210 -14.62 -6.92 6.31
N LEU A 211 -15.11 -7.87 5.50
CA LEU A 211 -14.50 -8.27 4.25
C LEU A 211 -15.48 -8.14 3.10
N GLU A 212 -15.05 -7.46 2.04
CA GLU A 212 -15.73 -7.38 0.76
C GLU A 212 -14.85 -8.01 -0.31
N GLU A 213 -15.45 -8.72 -1.28
CA GLU A 213 -14.74 -9.32 -2.41
C GLU A 213 -15.16 -8.67 -3.72
N MET A 214 -14.21 -8.42 -4.60
CA MET A 214 -14.42 -7.90 -5.94
C MET A 214 -13.77 -8.79 -7.00
N LEU A 215 -14.06 -8.53 -8.27
CA LEU A 215 -13.46 -9.19 -9.43
C LEU A 215 -13.47 -10.72 -9.32
N GLY A 216 -14.65 -11.30 -9.04
CA GLY A 216 -14.83 -12.75 -8.95
C GLY A 216 -14.12 -13.39 -7.74
N GLY A 217 -13.84 -12.63 -6.70
CA GLY A 217 -13.16 -13.08 -5.49
C GLY A 217 -11.64 -13.10 -5.60
N THR A 218 -11.05 -12.43 -6.62
CA THR A 218 -9.60 -12.28 -6.77
C THR A 218 -9.05 -11.06 -6.05
N VAL A 219 -9.92 -10.14 -5.66
CA VAL A 219 -9.58 -8.92 -4.91
C VAL A 219 -10.40 -8.87 -3.63
N TYR A 220 -9.75 -8.49 -2.55
CA TYR A 220 -10.38 -8.25 -1.25
C TYR A 220 -10.32 -6.78 -0.88
N LEU A 221 -11.28 -6.36 -0.07
CA LEU A 221 -11.23 -5.15 0.74
C LEU A 221 -11.50 -5.57 2.19
N ALA A 222 -10.54 -5.32 3.07
CA ALA A 222 -10.66 -5.55 4.50
C ALA A 222 -10.76 -4.20 5.20
N THR A 223 -11.81 -4.00 5.95
CA THR A 223 -12.07 -2.76 6.68
C THR A 223 -12.16 -3.05 8.17
N GLY A 224 -11.57 -2.22 9.00
CA GLY A 224 -11.67 -2.33 10.45
C GLY A 224 -11.34 -1.03 11.14
N THR A 225 -11.41 -1.02 12.47
CA THR A 225 -11.09 0.14 13.30
C THR A 225 -9.96 -0.18 14.28
N VAL A 226 -9.12 0.82 14.56
CA VAL A 226 -8.10 0.69 15.61
C VAL A 226 -8.81 0.52 16.95
N ARG A 227 -8.44 -0.50 17.73
CA ARG A 227 -9.03 -0.75 19.06
C ARG A 227 -8.76 0.43 19.99
N ARG A 228 -9.72 0.70 20.86
CA ARG A 228 -9.63 1.72 21.92
C ARG A 228 -8.71 1.28 23.04
#